data_717d480ae68a3958552ff1c00ab57bd2
#
_entry.id   717d480ae68a3958552ff1c00ab57bd2
#
_cell.length_a   1.000
_cell.length_b   1.000
_cell.length_c   1.000
_cell.angle_alpha   90.00
_cell.angle_beta   90.00
_cell.angle_gamma   90.00
#
_symmetry.space_group_name_H-M   'P 1'
#
loop_
_entity.id
_entity.type
_entity.pdbx_description
1 polymer ?
#
loop_
_entity_poly.entity_id
_entity_poly.type
_entity_poly.pdbx_seq_one_letter_code
_entity_poly.pdbx_strand_id
1 'polypeptide(L)'
;MADKLTPEQRHRCMASIRGRNTKPEMIVRKFLFAHGYRYRINVKRLPGTPDIVLKKYRTCIFVNGCFWHGHEGCRHYVLPKTNTEFWKAKIERNRERDLDRRIKLRDMGWHVIQFWECQLKPKVREENLQGLLYTLNKIMILNYQSKPYRMVEEGKKIVAENEGTGYKGDG
;
A
#
# COMPACT_ATOMS: atom_id res chain seq x y z
N MET A 1 27.04 -4.35 19.18
CA MET A 1 27.56 -5.68 18.81
C MET A 1 28.43 -5.51 17.58
N ALA A 2 29.64 -6.09 17.56
CA ALA A 2 30.47 -6.12 16.36
C ALA A 2 29.77 -6.98 15.30
N ASP A 3 29.92 -6.60 14.05
CA ASP A 3 29.38 -7.36 12.92
C ASP A 3 30.13 -8.71 12.83
N LYS A 4 29.39 -9.80 13.00
CA LYS A 4 29.94 -11.15 13.02
C LYS A 4 30.05 -11.80 11.63
N LEU A 5 29.58 -11.08 10.57
CA LEU A 5 29.54 -11.63 9.21
C LEU A 5 30.83 -11.29 8.45
N THR A 6 31.36 -12.25 7.69
CA THR A 6 32.42 -11.99 6.72
C THR A 6 31.88 -11.13 5.56
N PRO A 7 32.76 -10.46 4.80
CA PRO A 7 32.33 -9.68 3.61
C PRO A 7 31.49 -10.51 2.63
N GLU A 8 31.85 -11.76 2.39
CA GLU A 8 31.14 -12.68 1.50
C GLU A 8 29.78 -13.09 2.05
N GLN A 9 29.69 -13.38 3.36
CA GLN A 9 28.42 -13.67 4.02
C GLN A 9 27.49 -12.46 3.96
N ARG A 10 28.02 -11.27 4.18
CA ARG A 10 27.27 -10.01 4.08
C ARG A 10 26.77 -9.81 2.64
N HIS A 11 27.62 -9.99 1.66
CA HIS A 11 27.25 -9.89 0.24
C HIS A 11 26.08 -10.85 -0.10
N ARG A 12 26.15 -12.11 0.31
CA ARG A 12 25.08 -13.09 0.12
C ARG A 12 23.78 -12.68 0.82
N CYS A 13 23.85 -12.21 2.06
CA CYS A 13 22.69 -11.70 2.79
C CYS A 13 22.04 -10.52 2.04
N MET A 14 22.85 -9.57 1.58
CA MET A 14 22.34 -8.40 0.84
C MET A 14 21.74 -8.81 -0.52
N ALA A 15 22.36 -9.72 -1.24
CA ALA A 15 21.86 -10.24 -2.52
C ALA A 15 20.55 -11.04 -2.37
N SER A 16 20.32 -11.65 -1.20
CA SER A 16 19.09 -12.41 -0.93
C SER A 16 17.89 -11.54 -0.56
N ILE A 17 18.08 -10.23 -0.33
CA ILE A 17 17.00 -9.32 0.03
C ILE A 17 16.09 -9.11 -1.17
N ARG A 18 14.86 -9.58 -1.06
CA ARG A 18 13.85 -9.41 -2.11
C ARG A 18 13.25 -8.03 -2.02
N GLY A 19 13.21 -7.32 -3.15
CA GLY A 19 12.54 -6.01 -3.28
C GLY A 19 11.03 -6.11 -3.51
N ARG A 20 10.45 -7.33 -3.55
CA ARG A 20 9.01 -7.58 -3.81
C ARG A 20 8.56 -8.89 -3.17
N ASN A 21 7.26 -8.97 -2.90
CA ASN A 21 6.65 -10.14 -2.27
C ASN A 21 7.32 -10.50 -0.94
N THR A 22 7.68 -9.49 -0.18
CA THR A 22 8.26 -9.65 1.15
C THR A 22 7.23 -10.22 2.12
N LYS A 23 7.70 -10.85 3.20
CA LYS A 23 6.80 -11.38 4.24
C LYS A 23 5.81 -10.31 4.77
N PRO A 24 6.24 -9.08 5.10
CA PRO A 24 5.34 -8.00 5.51
C PRO A 24 4.27 -7.68 4.46
N GLU A 25 4.64 -7.53 3.18
CA GLU A 25 3.67 -7.29 2.10
C GLU A 25 2.64 -8.41 2.00
N MET A 26 3.08 -9.67 2.08
CA MET A 26 2.18 -10.83 2.00
C MET A 26 1.19 -10.89 3.16
N ILE A 27 1.58 -10.45 4.35
CA ILE A 27 0.68 -10.35 5.51
C ILE A 27 -0.45 -9.38 5.22
N VAL A 28 -0.12 -8.15 4.79
CA VAL A 28 -1.13 -7.12 4.48
C VAL A 28 -2.03 -7.56 3.33
N ARG A 29 -1.45 -8.13 2.27
CA ARG A 29 -2.20 -8.62 1.10
C ARG A 29 -3.20 -9.71 1.46
N LYS A 30 -2.77 -10.73 2.20
CA LYS A 30 -3.65 -11.83 2.65
C LYS A 30 -4.78 -11.31 3.53
N PHE A 31 -4.46 -10.41 4.46
CA PHE A 31 -5.43 -9.82 5.36
C PHE A 31 -6.49 -9.03 4.57
N LEU A 32 -6.10 -8.15 3.67
CA LEU A 32 -7.03 -7.38 2.84
C LEU A 32 -7.91 -8.29 1.97
N PHE A 33 -7.31 -9.31 1.37
CA PHE A 33 -8.06 -10.27 0.54
C PHE A 33 -9.11 -11.03 1.34
N ALA A 34 -8.76 -11.50 2.55
CA ALA A 34 -9.67 -12.19 3.46
C ALA A 34 -10.86 -11.31 3.89
N HIS A 35 -10.66 -9.98 3.96
CA HIS A 35 -11.73 -9.01 4.27
C HIS A 35 -12.45 -8.45 3.03
N GLY A 36 -12.36 -9.16 1.89
CA GLY A 36 -13.11 -8.81 0.69
C GLY A 36 -12.52 -7.69 -0.17
N TYR A 37 -11.38 -7.12 0.20
CA TYR A 37 -10.73 -6.09 -0.61
C TYR A 37 -10.07 -6.68 -1.85
N ARG A 38 -10.27 -6.05 -2.99
CA ARG A 38 -9.61 -6.39 -4.26
C ARG A 38 -8.61 -5.30 -4.62
N TYR A 39 -7.38 -5.68 -4.91
CA TYR A 39 -6.27 -4.77 -5.14
C TYR A 39 -5.42 -5.17 -6.35
N ARG A 40 -4.62 -4.25 -6.82
CA ARG A 40 -3.51 -4.49 -7.76
C ARG A 40 -2.19 -4.34 -7.02
N ILE A 41 -1.15 -4.98 -7.52
CA ILE A 41 0.19 -4.94 -6.92
C ILE A 41 1.19 -4.31 -7.88
N ASN A 42 2.19 -3.63 -7.32
CA ASN A 42 3.34 -3.08 -8.06
C ASN A 42 2.95 -2.33 -9.34
N VAL A 43 2.00 -1.40 -9.23
CA VAL A 43 1.50 -0.63 -10.39
C VAL A 43 2.52 0.40 -10.83
N LYS A 44 3.31 0.09 -11.87
CA LYS A 44 4.45 0.89 -12.35
C LYS A 44 4.10 2.31 -12.79
N ARG A 45 2.89 2.54 -13.28
CA ARG A 45 2.43 3.87 -13.73
C ARG A 45 2.13 4.85 -12.59
N LEU A 46 2.10 4.38 -11.34
CA LEU A 46 1.93 5.22 -10.16
C LEU A 46 3.29 5.57 -9.55
N PRO A 47 3.49 6.82 -9.08
CA PRO A 47 4.71 7.23 -8.40
C PRO A 47 5.10 6.26 -7.29
N GLY A 48 6.35 5.82 -7.27
CA GLY A 48 6.88 4.91 -6.27
C GLY A 48 6.47 3.45 -6.41
N THR A 49 5.66 3.08 -7.41
CA THR A 49 5.22 1.69 -7.63
C THR A 49 4.65 1.06 -6.36
N PRO A 50 3.50 1.54 -5.83
CA PRO A 50 2.96 1.09 -4.55
C PRO A 50 2.79 -0.43 -4.49
N ASP A 51 3.05 -1.02 -3.32
CA ASP A 51 2.97 -2.47 -3.10
C ASP A 51 1.55 -3.00 -3.25
N ILE A 52 0.56 -2.17 -2.86
CA ILE A 52 -0.87 -2.49 -2.94
C ILE A 52 -1.63 -1.24 -3.40
N VAL A 53 -2.50 -1.41 -4.40
CA VAL A 53 -3.34 -0.33 -4.94
C VAL A 53 -4.80 -0.73 -4.91
N LEU A 54 -5.57 -0.08 -4.08
CA LEU A 54 -7.01 -0.23 -3.93
C LEU A 54 -7.72 0.82 -4.80
N LYS A 55 -7.94 0.49 -6.09
CA LYS A 55 -8.49 1.45 -7.07
C LYS A 55 -9.86 2.00 -6.65
N LYS A 56 -10.75 1.15 -6.13
CA LYS A 56 -12.08 1.53 -5.66
C LYS A 56 -12.04 2.61 -4.56
N TYR A 57 -11.01 2.56 -3.72
CA TYR A 57 -10.80 3.46 -2.58
C TYR A 57 -9.83 4.60 -2.90
N ARG A 58 -9.30 4.68 -4.13
CA ARG A 58 -8.20 5.59 -4.51
C ARG A 58 -7.07 5.59 -3.47
N THR A 59 -6.69 4.42 -3.00
CA THR A 59 -5.72 4.25 -1.90
C THR A 59 -4.53 3.44 -2.36
N CYS A 60 -3.33 3.96 -2.08
CA CYS A 60 -2.05 3.29 -2.26
C CYS A 60 -1.47 2.94 -0.90
N ILE A 61 -0.96 1.72 -0.76
CA ILE A 61 -0.32 1.25 0.48
C ILE A 61 1.12 0.87 0.14
N PHE A 62 2.06 1.42 0.93
CA PHE A 62 3.47 1.04 0.95
C PHE A 62 3.76 0.25 2.21
N VAL A 63 4.52 -0.83 2.09
CA VAL A 63 4.95 -1.68 3.20
C VAL A 63 6.47 -1.59 3.33
N ASN A 64 6.92 -0.70 4.19
CA ASN A 64 8.31 -0.29 4.29
C ASN A 64 9.08 -1.09 5.34
N GLY A 65 10.26 -1.59 4.98
CA GLY A 65 11.25 -2.11 5.92
C GLY A 65 11.84 -1.00 6.78
N CYS A 66 11.89 -1.19 8.11
CA CYS A 66 12.29 -0.13 9.04
C CYS A 66 13.70 0.41 8.78
N PHE A 67 14.65 -0.45 8.46
CA PHE A 67 16.03 -0.04 8.16
C PHE A 67 16.12 0.74 6.84
N TRP A 68 15.56 0.19 5.76
CA TRP A 68 15.73 0.71 4.41
C TRP A 68 15.09 2.08 4.18
N HIS A 69 14.04 2.38 4.93
CA HIS A 69 13.26 3.61 4.82
C HIS A 69 13.40 4.53 6.03
N GLY A 70 14.38 4.24 6.92
CA GLY A 70 14.74 5.10 8.04
C GLY A 70 13.61 5.37 9.02
N HIS A 71 12.99 4.31 9.56
CA HIS A 71 11.88 4.46 10.50
C HIS A 71 12.36 5.04 11.83
N GLU A 72 12.17 6.33 12.05
CA GLU A 72 12.62 7.04 13.25
C GLU A 72 11.97 6.50 14.52
N GLY A 73 12.74 6.51 15.63
CA GLY A 73 12.28 5.99 16.91
C GLY A 73 12.10 4.47 16.97
N CYS A 74 12.37 3.76 15.88
CA CYS A 74 12.18 2.31 15.82
C CYS A 74 13.45 1.55 16.20
N ARG A 75 13.34 0.61 17.13
CA ARG A 75 14.46 -0.26 17.53
C ARG A 75 15.06 -1.09 16.39
N HIS A 76 14.34 -1.26 15.28
CA HIS A 76 14.81 -1.98 14.08
C HIS A 76 15.52 -1.07 13.08
N TYR A 77 15.57 0.24 13.36
CA TYR A 77 16.36 1.20 12.60
C TYR A 77 17.64 1.53 13.38
N VAL A 78 18.68 0.77 13.11
CA VAL A 78 20.01 0.98 13.72
C VAL A 78 21.03 1.05 12.59
N LEU A 79 21.75 2.17 12.51
CA LEU A 79 22.81 2.35 11.53
C LEU A 79 23.97 1.40 11.83
N PRO A 80 24.54 0.74 10.81
CA PRO A 80 25.74 -0.06 10.99
C PRO A 80 26.92 0.79 11.46
N LYS A 81 27.76 0.24 12.31
CA LYS A 81 28.99 0.91 12.78
C LYS A 81 30.04 1.04 11.67
N THR A 82 30.00 0.17 10.67
CA THR A 82 30.88 0.20 9.49
C THR A 82 30.20 0.95 8.35
N ASN A 83 30.93 1.81 7.65
CA ASN A 83 30.43 2.64 6.55
C ASN A 83 29.17 3.47 6.94
N THR A 84 29.15 4.00 8.15
CA THR A 84 28.01 4.73 8.72
C THR A 84 27.56 5.88 7.83
N GLU A 85 28.49 6.69 7.33
CA GLU A 85 28.19 7.83 6.46
C GLU A 85 27.53 7.39 5.14
N PHE A 86 28.01 6.31 4.53
CA PHE A 86 27.39 5.72 3.34
C PHE A 86 25.94 5.33 3.61
N TRP A 87 25.69 4.63 4.74
CA TRP A 87 24.34 4.19 5.08
C TRP A 87 23.42 5.36 5.40
N LYS A 88 23.91 6.35 6.14
CA LYS A 88 23.18 7.57 6.46
C LYS A 88 22.73 8.29 5.18
N ALA A 89 23.68 8.57 4.28
CA ALA A 89 23.38 9.23 3.00
C ALA A 89 22.42 8.40 2.11
N LYS A 90 22.55 7.07 2.12
CA LYS A 90 21.67 6.18 1.36
C LYS A 90 20.23 6.19 1.88
N ILE A 91 20.08 6.12 3.21
CA ILE A 91 18.77 6.10 3.86
C ILE A 91 18.10 7.46 3.69
N GLU A 92 18.84 8.57 3.84
CA GLU A 92 18.28 9.91 3.63
C GLU A 92 17.75 10.09 2.22
N ARG A 93 18.52 9.72 1.20
CA ARG A 93 18.03 9.71 -0.20
C ARG A 93 16.79 8.83 -0.40
N ASN A 94 16.68 7.71 0.32
CA ASN A 94 15.46 6.89 0.27
C ASN A 94 14.27 7.62 0.88
N ARG A 95 14.44 8.30 2.01
CA ARG A 95 13.41 9.07 2.70
C ARG A 95 12.89 10.23 1.85
N GLU A 96 13.80 11.01 1.27
CA GLU A 96 13.47 12.12 0.36
C GLU A 96 12.66 11.62 -0.84
N ARG A 97 13.13 10.56 -1.48
CA ARG A 97 12.43 9.93 -2.59
C ARG A 97 11.06 9.39 -2.21
N ASP A 98 10.93 8.79 -1.04
CA ASP A 98 9.65 8.26 -0.56
C ASP A 98 8.67 9.38 -0.21
N LEU A 99 9.16 10.50 0.31
CA LEU A 99 8.37 11.70 0.56
C LEU A 99 7.86 12.30 -0.76
N ASP A 100 8.73 12.52 -1.74
CA ASP A 100 8.37 13.03 -3.08
C ASP A 100 7.27 12.16 -3.74
N ARG A 101 7.43 10.84 -3.67
CA ARG A 101 6.44 9.89 -4.23
C ARG A 101 5.08 9.98 -3.54
N ARG A 102 5.07 10.15 -2.22
CA ARG A 102 3.83 10.31 -1.45
C ARG A 102 3.13 11.62 -1.78
N ILE A 103 3.89 12.71 -1.94
CA ILE A 103 3.35 14.01 -2.35
C ILE A 103 2.71 13.87 -3.74
N LYS A 104 3.45 13.37 -4.73
CA LYS A 104 2.93 13.17 -6.10
C LYS A 104 1.66 12.32 -6.13
N LEU A 105 1.57 11.26 -5.33
CA LEU A 105 0.36 10.45 -5.25
C LEU A 105 -0.82 11.22 -4.65
N ARG A 106 -0.58 12.03 -3.62
CA ARG A 106 -1.62 12.87 -3.00
C ARG A 106 -2.12 13.94 -3.98
N ASP A 107 -1.23 14.58 -4.72
CA ASP A 107 -1.57 15.57 -5.75
C ASP A 107 -2.41 14.94 -6.87
N MET A 108 -2.19 13.66 -7.18
CA MET A 108 -3.04 12.87 -8.07
C MET A 108 -4.37 12.44 -7.44
N GLY A 109 -4.67 12.85 -6.20
CA GLY A 109 -5.89 12.51 -5.47
C GLY A 109 -5.91 11.08 -4.91
N TRP A 110 -4.74 10.49 -4.63
CA TRP A 110 -4.65 9.19 -3.97
C TRP A 110 -4.44 9.35 -2.47
N HIS A 111 -5.17 8.58 -1.68
CA HIS A 111 -4.84 8.38 -0.28
C HIS A 111 -3.59 7.49 -0.20
N VAL A 112 -2.64 7.85 0.66
CA VAL A 112 -1.41 7.10 0.84
C VAL A 112 -1.31 6.61 2.27
N ILE A 113 -1.26 5.29 2.42
CA ILE A 113 -1.06 4.61 3.70
C ILE A 113 0.33 4.00 3.70
N GLN A 114 1.08 4.20 4.78
CA GLN A 114 2.38 3.62 4.98
C GLN A 114 2.33 2.63 6.14
N PHE A 115 2.72 1.40 5.89
CA PHE A 115 2.94 0.37 6.90
C PHE A 115 4.42 0.16 7.14
N TRP A 116 4.78 0.00 8.39
CA TRP A 116 6.13 -0.37 8.77
C TRP A 116 6.22 -1.85 9.12
N GLU A 117 7.35 -2.48 8.76
CA GLU A 117 7.59 -3.89 9.06
C GLU A 117 7.40 -4.21 10.56
N CYS A 118 7.81 -3.31 11.46
CA CYS A 118 7.67 -3.50 12.90
C CYS A 118 6.21 -3.58 13.37
N GLN A 119 5.29 -2.90 12.67
CA GLN A 119 3.84 -2.94 12.94
C GLN A 119 3.21 -4.28 12.58
N LEU A 120 3.91 -5.10 11.79
CA LEU A 120 3.44 -6.42 11.35
C LEU A 120 4.07 -7.57 12.14
N LYS A 121 4.78 -7.29 13.24
CA LYS A 121 5.28 -8.31 14.17
C LYS A 121 4.11 -8.96 14.95
N PRO A 122 4.21 -10.26 15.30
CA PRO A 122 3.08 -11.02 15.86
C PRO A 122 2.31 -10.35 17.00
N LYS A 123 3.02 -9.67 17.90
CA LYS A 123 2.41 -9.05 19.11
C LYS A 123 1.48 -7.86 18.82
N VAL A 124 1.72 -7.12 17.72
CA VAL A 124 1.02 -5.86 17.41
C VAL A 124 0.31 -5.89 16.06
N ARG A 125 0.51 -6.98 15.31
CA ARG A 125 0.03 -7.10 13.94
C ARG A 125 -1.48 -6.99 13.83
N GLU A 126 -2.20 -7.68 14.68
CA GLU A 126 -3.66 -7.72 14.61
C GLU A 126 -4.26 -6.33 14.80
N GLU A 127 -3.84 -5.62 15.84
CA GLU A 127 -4.29 -4.26 16.13
C GLU A 127 -4.01 -3.31 14.95
N ASN A 128 -2.80 -3.35 14.39
CA ASN A 128 -2.42 -2.49 13.25
C ASN A 128 -3.21 -2.83 11.97
N LEU A 129 -3.51 -4.11 11.74
CA LEU A 129 -4.30 -4.53 10.60
C LEU A 129 -5.78 -4.14 10.75
N GLN A 130 -6.33 -4.21 11.96
CA GLN A 130 -7.68 -3.69 12.24
C GLN A 130 -7.74 -2.17 12.07
N GLY A 131 -6.70 -1.44 12.49
CA GLY A 131 -6.54 -0.01 12.23
C GLY A 131 -6.53 0.33 10.73
N LEU A 132 -5.96 -0.55 9.89
CA LEU A 132 -6.03 -0.42 8.44
C LEU A 132 -7.46 -0.49 7.92
N LEU A 133 -8.26 -1.47 8.37
CA LEU A 133 -9.67 -1.59 7.97
C LEU A 133 -10.46 -0.35 8.39
N TYR A 134 -10.28 0.11 9.62
CA TYR A 134 -10.92 1.35 10.09
C TYR A 134 -10.59 2.54 9.18
N THR A 135 -9.31 2.69 8.84
CA THR A 135 -8.85 3.77 7.94
C THR A 135 -9.47 3.66 6.54
N LEU A 136 -9.52 2.45 5.96
CA LEU A 136 -10.12 2.22 4.66
C LEU A 136 -11.63 2.49 4.66
N ASN A 137 -12.34 2.12 5.72
CA ASN A 137 -13.76 2.41 5.88
C ASN A 137 -14.00 3.93 5.97
N LYS A 138 -13.18 4.66 6.73
CA LYS A 138 -13.23 6.12 6.80
C LYS A 138 -13.02 6.76 5.42
N ILE A 139 -12.01 6.32 4.68
CA ILE A 139 -11.74 6.78 3.31
C ILE A 139 -12.95 6.49 2.39
N MET A 140 -13.57 5.34 2.52
CA MET A 140 -14.76 4.99 1.74
C MET A 140 -15.92 5.96 2.00
N ILE A 141 -16.20 6.27 3.26
CA ILE A 141 -17.24 7.22 3.66
C ILE A 141 -16.94 8.61 3.09
N LEU A 142 -15.71 9.10 3.23
CA LEU A 142 -15.30 10.40 2.69
C LEU A 142 -15.43 10.46 1.17
N ASN A 143 -15.00 9.42 0.46
CA ASN A 143 -15.15 9.33 -1.00
C ASN A 143 -16.61 9.22 -1.46
N TYR A 144 -17.50 8.70 -0.61
CA TYR A 144 -18.94 8.66 -0.89
C TYR A 144 -19.58 10.05 -0.70
N GLN A 145 -19.24 10.73 0.39
CA GLN A 145 -19.76 12.08 0.70
C GLN A 145 -19.28 13.13 -0.30
N SER A 146 -18.08 12.99 -0.87
CA SER A 146 -17.54 13.93 -1.87
C SER A 146 -18.12 13.76 -3.28
N LYS A 147 -18.95 12.75 -3.53
CA LYS A 147 -19.67 12.63 -4.80
C LYS A 147 -20.84 13.60 -4.76
N PRO A 148 -20.97 14.53 -5.72
CA PRO A 148 -22.14 15.39 -5.80
C PRO A 148 -23.38 14.49 -5.90
N TYR A 149 -24.33 14.73 -4.99
CA TYR A 149 -25.66 14.12 -5.08
C TYR A 149 -26.28 14.59 -6.39
N ARG A 150 -26.41 13.70 -7.39
CA ARG A 150 -27.22 13.99 -8.55
C ARG A 150 -28.67 13.95 -8.08
N MET A 151 -29.26 15.13 -7.85
CA MET A 151 -30.70 15.26 -7.77
C MET A 151 -31.25 14.71 -9.08
N VAL A 152 -31.91 13.58 -9.02
CA VAL A 152 -32.78 13.14 -10.12
C VAL A 152 -33.95 14.13 -10.05
N GLU A 153 -34.03 15.04 -11.00
CA GLU A 153 -35.22 15.87 -11.15
C GLU A 153 -36.40 14.90 -11.34
N GLU A 154 -37.29 14.86 -10.34
CA GLU A 154 -38.54 14.16 -10.44
C GLU A 154 -39.38 14.83 -11.57
N GLY A 155 -39.31 14.28 -12.75
CA GLY A 155 -40.04 14.85 -13.90
C GLY A 155 -39.83 14.14 -15.23
N LYS A 156 -38.81 13.31 -15.37
CA LYS A 156 -38.68 12.47 -16.57
C LYS A 156 -39.05 11.03 -16.24
N LYS A 157 -40.28 10.65 -16.61
CA LYS A 157 -40.67 9.24 -16.69
C LYS A 157 -39.63 8.51 -17.52
N ILE A 158 -38.82 7.67 -16.86
CA ILE A 158 -38.01 6.67 -17.55
C ILE A 158 -39.00 5.61 -18.02
N VAL A 159 -39.42 5.70 -19.27
CA VAL A 159 -40.04 4.56 -19.95
C VAL A 159 -38.90 3.57 -20.16
N ALA A 160 -38.88 2.52 -19.35
CA ALA A 160 -38.03 1.37 -19.61
C ALA A 160 -38.60 0.69 -20.85
N GLU A 161 -38.00 0.93 -22.01
CA GLU A 161 -38.19 0.09 -23.16
C GLU A 161 -37.56 -1.28 -22.86
N ASN A 162 -38.40 -2.22 -22.47
CA ASN A 162 -38.09 -3.64 -22.49
C ASN A 162 -37.97 -4.08 -23.95
N GLU A 163 -36.78 -4.03 -24.53
CA GLU A 163 -36.51 -4.81 -25.74
C GLU A 163 -36.51 -6.29 -25.36
N GLY A 164 -37.68 -6.86 -25.51
CA GLY A 164 -37.89 -8.30 -25.46
C GLY A 164 -37.16 -8.96 -26.62
N THR A 165 -36.00 -9.57 -26.33
CA THR A 165 -35.44 -10.57 -27.25
C THR A 165 -36.32 -11.81 -27.26
N GLY A 166 -37.20 -11.88 -28.27
CA GLY A 166 -37.97 -13.06 -28.55
C GLY A 166 -37.06 -14.25 -28.89
N TYR A 167 -37.12 -15.25 -28.05
CA TYR A 167 -36.60 -16.58 -28.36
C TYR A 167 -37.57 -17.22 -29.35
N LYS A 168 -37.20 -17.29 -30.64
CA LYS A 168 -37.87 -18.17 -31.61
C LYS A 168 -37.28 -19.58 -31.42
N GLY A 169 -38.06 -20.46 -30.83
CA GLY A 169 -37.85 -21.88 -30.94
C GLY A 169 -38.38 -22.35 -32.29
N ASP A 170 -37.53 -22.94 -33.08
CA ASP A 170 -37.91 -23.75 -34.22
C ASP A 170 -37.85 -25.22 -33.83
N GLY A 171 -38.90 -25.96 -34.28
CA GLY A 171 -39.21 -27.33 -34.00
C GLY A 171 -38.31 -28.42 -34.57
#